data_b5f64202abef6afa43e136ca489ab8df
#
_entry.id   b5f64202abef6afa43e136ca489ab8df
#
_cell.length_a   1.000
_cell.length_b   1.000
_cell.length_c   1.000
_cell.angle_alpha   90.00
_cell.angle_beta   90.00
_cell.angle_gamma   90.00
#
_symmetry.space_group_name_H-M   'P 1'
#
loop_
_entity.id
_entity.type
_entity.pdbx_description
1 polymer ?
#
loop_
_entity_poly.entity_id
_entity_poly.type
_entity_poly.pdbx_seq_one_letter_code
_entity_poly.pdbx_strand_id
1 'polypeptide(L)'
;YPFREVIESNGCKVAANILIRKEDGSYAIDFEDFERQIVEKGVKLFLFCSPHNPVSRVWTKEEVERLGDICLKHHVIIVSDEIHADFVFEGKHQVLVDLKEEYKDITVTCTSPGNTFNLAGLQISNIIIPNAGLRKKFQHQVIVMLQFQNLMELKV
;
A
#
# COMPACT_ATOMS: atom_id res chain seq x y z
N TYR A 1 3.35 -3.49 -10.44
CA TYR A 1 2.85 -3.30 -11.77
C TYR A 1 1.97 -2.03 -11.90
N PRO A 2 0.75 -1.86 -11.39
CA PRO A 2 0.03 -0.60 -11.58
C PRO A 2 0.54 0.56 -10.70
N PHE A 3 1.32 0.29 -9.65
CA PHE A 3 1.78 1.32 -8.70
C PHE A 3 2.58 2.43 -9.37
N ARG A 4 3.53 2.09 -10.25
CA ARG A 4 4.32 3.08 -10.97
C ARG A 4 3.44 4.00 -11.82
N GLU A 5 2.55 3.42 -12.61
CA GLU A 5 1.65 4.16 -13.50
C GLU A 5 0.72 5.09 -12.69
N VAL A 6 0.19 4.61 -11.56
CA VAL A 6 -0.65 5.43 -10.68
C VAL A 6 0.12 6.60 -10.09
N ILE A 7 1.36 6.39 -9.64
CA ILE A 7 2.21 7.47 -9.10
C ILE A 7 2.49 8.52 -10.18
N GLU A 8 2.94 8.09 -11.35
CA GLU A 8 3.36 8.99 -12.44
C GLU A 8 2.17 9.74 -13.05
N SER A 9 1.02 9.08 -13.24
CA SER A 9 -0.21 9.72 -13.76
C SER A 9 -0.79 10.77 -12.82
N ASN A 10 -0.48 10.69 -11.51
CA ASN A 10 -0.83 11.71 -10.54
C ASN A 10 0.25 12.81 -10.39
N GLY A 11 1.21 12.89 -11.31
CA GLY A 11 2.27 13.92 -11.31
C GLY A 11 3.32 13.72 -10.21
N CYS A 12 3.35 12.56 -9.57
CA CYS A 12 4.32 12.23 -8.53
C CYS A 12 5.55 11.52 -9.10
N LYS A 13 6.65 11.51 -8.34
CA LYS A 13 7.88 10.82 -8.70
C LYS A 13 8.00 9.52 -7.93
N VAL A 14 8.50 8.48 -8.60
CA VAL A 14 8.74 7.17 -7.99
C VAL A 14 10.11 7.16 -7.29
N ALA A 15 10.10 6.80 -6.00
CA ALA A 15 11.29 6.37 -5.26
C ALA A 15 11.16 4.86 -5.06
N ALA A 16 11.94 4.07 -5.79
CA ALA A 16 11.84 2.62 -5.73
C ALA A 16 12.87 2.05 -4.75
N ASN A 17 12.41 1.29 -3.76
CA ASN A 17 13.27 0.43 -2.96
C ASN A 17 13.32 -0.96 -3.62
N ILE A 18 14.49 -1.33 -4.11
CA ILE A 18 14.68 -2.57 -4.86
C ILE A 18 14.91 -3.72 -3.88
N LEU A 19 14.12 -4.79 -4.01
CA LEU A 19 14.30 -5.98 -3.18
C LEU A 19 15.62 -6.68 -3.49
N ILE A 20 16.30 -7.14 -2.45
CA ILE A 20 17.53 -7.93 -2.56
C ILE A 20 17.16 -9.38 -2.84
N ARG A 21 17.59 -9.94 -3.97
CA ARG A 21 17.47 -11.37 -4.24
C ARG A 21 18.60 -12.13 -3.54
N LYS A 22 18.22 -13.11 -2.72
CA LYS A 22 19.18 -13.98 -2.01
C LYS A 22 19.63 -15.17 -2.86
N GLU A 23 20.66 -15.88 -2.42
CA GLU A 23 21.19 -17.07 -3.10
C GLU A 23 20.15 -18.20 -3.18
N ASP A 24 19.30 -18.35 -2.16
CA ASP A 24 18.22 -19.33 -2.12
C ASP A 24 17.01 -18.95 -3.03
N GLY A 25 17.12 -17.84 -3.74
CA GLY A 25 16.06 -17.32 -4.62
C GLY A 25 14.98 -16.49 -3.91
N SER A 26 15.00 -16.42 -2.59
CA SER A 26 14.08 -15.57 -1.82
C SER A 26 14.44 -14.08 -1.95
N TYR A 27 13.52 -13.22 -1.51
CA TYR A 27 13.70 -11.77 -1.56
C TYR A 27 13.68 -11.16 -0.16
N ALA A 28 14.48 -10.13 0.05
CA ALA A 28 14.53 -9.34 1.27
C ALA A 28 14.36 -7.85 0.98
N ILE A 29 13.89 -7.12 1.98
CA ILE A 29 13.82 -5.66 1.94
C ILE A 29 15.20 -5.09 2.28
N ASP A 30 15.67 -4.13 1.48
CA ASP A 30 16.81 -3.29 1.83
C ASP A 30 16.32 -2.13 2.70
N PHE A 31 16.36 -2.32 4.02
CA PHE A 31 15.86 -1.32 4.97
C PHE A 31 16.75 -0.07 5.04
N GLU A 32 18.05 -0.20 4.76
CA GLU A 32 18.96 0.95 4.75
C GLU A 32 18.68 1.83 3.54
N ASP A 33 18.54 1.21 2.36
CA ASP A 33 18.12 1.92 1.15
C ASP A 33 16.71 2.50 1.33
N PHE A 34 15.77 1.76 1.92
CA PHE A 34 14.41 2.21 2.15
C PHE A 34 14.38 3.54 2.95
N GLU A 35 15.05 3.58 4.10
CA GLU A 35 15.10 4.78 4.94
C GLU A 35 15.87 5.91 4.24
N ARG A 36 16.99 5.61 3.59
CA ARG A 36 17.76 6.57 2.80
C ARG A 36 16.91 7.24 1.71
N GLN A 37 16.16 6.47 0.92
CA GLN A 37 15.27 6.99 -0.11
C GLN A 37 14.20 7.94 0.47
N ILE A 38 13.64 7.59 1.63
CA ILE A 38 12.66 8.43 2.32
C ILE A 38 13.27 9.80 2.66
N VAL A 39 14.46 9.81 3.24
CA VAL A 39 15.13 11.02 3.69
C VAL A 39 15.61 11.87 2.51
N GLU A 40 16.37 11.27 1.59
CA GLU A 40 17.01 12.00 0.48
C GLU A 40 15.99 12.54 -0.54
N LYS A 41 14.93 11.78 -0.79
CA LYS A 41 13.90 12.16 -1.79
C LYS A 41 12.66 12.81 -1.17
N GLY A 42 12.59 12.90 0.16
CA GLY A 42 11.46 13.50 0.86
C GLY A 42 10.14 12.76 0.60
N VAL A 43 10.19 11.43 0.58
CA VAL A 43 9.02 10.57 0.31
C VAL A 43 7.91 10.87 1.32
N LYS A 44 6.66 10.96 0.85
CA LYS A 44 5.49 11.26 1.67
C LYS A 44 4.49 10.11 1.73
N LEU A 45 4.57 9.17 0.79
CA LEU A 45 3.66 8.05 0.70
C LEU A 45 4.44 6.80 0.25
N PHE A 46 4.20 5.69 0.93
CA PHE A 46 4.75 4.38 0.62
C PHE A 46 3.62 3.44 0.19
N LEU A 47 3.73 2.88 -1.01
CA LEU A 47 2.84 1.81 -1.47
C LEU A 47 3.48 0.47 -1.12
N PHE A 48 2.85 -0.25 -0.20
CA PHE A 48 3.33 -1.52 0.33
C PHE A 48 2.45 -2.67 -0.13
N CYS A 49 3.02 -3.66 -0.79
CA CYS A 49 2.33 -4.87 -1.21
C CYS A 49 2.61 -6.01 -0.21
N SER A 50 1.58 -6.51 0.46
CA SER A 50 1.70 -7.53 1.50
C SER A 50 0.47 -8.44 1.54
N PRO A 51 0.58 -9.73 1.20
CA PRO A 51 1.73 -10.44 0.61
C PRO A 51 2.19 -9.85 -0.73
N HIS A 52 3.47 -10.00 -1.04
CA HIS A 52 4.06 -9.30 -2.18
C HIS A 52 3.95 -10.10 -3.47
N ASN A 53 3.23 -9.54 -4.42
CA ASN A 53 3.15 -10.03 -5.79
C ASN A 53 4.03 -9.14 -6.71
N PRO A 54 4.93 -9.69 -7.56
CA PRO A 54 4.98 -11.08 -8.04
C PRO A 54 6.00 -11.99 -7.33
N VAL A 55 6.71 -11.54 -6.31
CA VAL A 55 7.80 -12.33 -5.72
C VAL A 55 7.31 -13.38 -4.70
N SER A 56 5.99 -13.48 -4.50
CA SER A 56 5.33 -14.46 -3.63
C SER A 56 5.87 -14.46 -2.18
N ARG A 57 6.16 -13.28 -1.63
CA ARG A 57 6.73 -13.10 -0.31
C ARG A 57 5.64 -12.76 0.71
N VAL A 58 5.51 -13.55 1.77
CA VAL A 58 4.81 -13.18 2.99
C VAL A 58 5.83 -12.56 3.94
N TRP A 59 5.64 -11.29 4.28
CA TRP A 59 6.57 -10.56 5.15
C TRP A 59 6.39 -11.00 6.61
N THR A 60 7.50 -11.15 7.34
CA THR A 60 7.44 -11.46 8.77
C THR A 60 6.93 -10.27 9.57
N LYS A 61 6.50 -10.54 10.81
CA LYS A 61 6.06 -9.49 11.73
C LYS A 61 7.15 -8.43 11.92
N GLU A 62 8.38 -8.87 12.11
CA GLU A 62 9.54 -7.99 12.34
C GLU A 62 9.85 -7.14 11.11
N GLU A 63 9.72 -7.69 9.90
CA GLU A 63 9.90 -6.93 8.66
C GLU A 63 8.82 -5.84 8.52
N VAL A 64 7.56 -6.17 8.78
CA VAL A 64 6.43 -5.23 8.69
C VAL A 64 6.54 -4.15 9.77
N GLU A 65 6.87 -4.52 11.01
CA GLU A 65 7.09 -3.56 12.11
C GLU A 65 8.23 -2.60 11.78
N ARG A 66 9.34 -3.10 11.25
CA ARG A 66 10.48 -2.24 10.88
C ARG A 66 10.11 -1.23 9.79
N LEU A 67 9.36 -1.64 8.77
CA LEU A 67 8.83 -0.71 7.76
C LEU A 67 7.92 0.34 8.38
N GLY A 68 6.99 -0.10 9.22
CA GLY A 68 6.05 0.78 9.91
C GLY A 68 6.75 1.81 10.80
N ASP A 69 7.76 1.38 11.57
CA ASP A 69 8.54 2.27 12.45
C ASP A 69 9.32 3.33 11.66
N ILE A 70 9.93 2.95 10.54
CA ILE A 70 10.62 3.90 9.66
C ILE A 70 9.61 4.91 9.10
N CYS A 71 8.46 4.46 8.61
CA CYS A 71 7.44 5.34 8.08
C CYS A 71 6.87 6.27 9.15
N LEU A 72 6.63 5.77 10.36
CA LEU A 72 6.16 6.56 11.49
C LEU A 72 7.17 7.66 11.87
N LYS A 73 8.46 7.29 11.99
CA LYS A 73 9.56 8.20 12.29
C LYS A 73 9.65 9.38 11.31
N HIS A 74 9.40 9.12 10.03
CA HIS A 74 9.55 10.11 8.97
C HIS A 74 8.21 10.70 8.47
N HIS A 75 7.11 10.42 9.16
CA HIS A 75 5.75 10.90 8.82
C HIS A 75 5.33 10.53 7.38
N VAL A 76 5.65 9.30 6.96
CA VAL A 76 5.27 8.74 5.66
C VAL A 76 3.95 8.00 5.80
N ILE A 77 2.98 8.30 4.97
CA ILE A 77 1.71 7.56 4.90
C ILE A 77 1.96 6.23 4.21
N ILE A 78 1.42 5.14 4.79
CA ILE A 78 1.50 3.80 4.21
C ILE A 78 0.16 3.45 3.57
N VAL A 79 0.17 3.10 2.30
CA VAL A 79 -0.95 2.41 1.64
C VAL A 79 -0.58 0.94 1.56
N SER A 80 -1.15 0.14 2.46
CA SER A 80 -0.93 -1.31 2.54
C SER A 80 -1.91 -2.02 1.62
N ASP A 81 -1.41 -2.51 0.50
CA ASP A 81 -2.19 -3.34 -0.42
C ASP A 81 -2.13 -4.79 0.04
N GLU A 82 -3.21 -5.24 0.66
CA GLU A 82 -3.37 -6.56 1.28
C GLU A 82 -4.34 -7.47 0.51
N ILE A 83 -4.54 -7.20 -0.79
CA ILE A 83 -5.48 -7.95 -1.64
C ILE A 83 -5.12 -9.43 -1.80
N HIS A 84 -3.90 -9.82 -1.45
CA HIS A 84 -3.42 -11.22 -1.48
C HIS A 84 -3.41 -11.88 -0.09
N ALA A 85 -3.99 -11.27 0.94
CA ALA A 85 -3.95 -11.76 2.32
C ALA A 85 -4.47 -13.20 2.50
N ASP A 86 -5.45 -13.60 1.68
CA ASP A 86 -6.04 -14.94 1.72
C ASP A 86 -5.15 -16.02 1.07
N PHE A 87 -4.10 -15.64 0.31
CA PHE A 87 -3.19 -16.56 -0.38
C PHE A 87 -1.90 -16.83 0.39
N VAL A 88 -2.02 -17.04 1.70
CA VAL A 88 -0.89 -17.42 2.55
C VAL A 88 -0.98 -18.92 2.85
N PHE A 89 -0.11 -19.70 2.19
CA PHE A 89 -0.10 -21.16 2.31
C PHE A 89 0.79 -21.65 3.47
N GLU A 90 1.76 -20.84 3.86
CA GLU A 90 2.66 -21.12 5.00
C GLU A 90 2.84 -19.84 5.83
N GLY A 91 2.79 -19.98 7.17
CA GLY A 91 2.91 -18.85 8.08
C GLY A 91 1.58 -18.10 8.30
N LYS A 92 1.67 -16.80 8.50
CA LYS A 92 0.52 -15.92 8.76
C LYS A 92 0.73 -14.56 8.14
N HIS A 93 -0.28 -14.06 7.45
CA HIS A 93 -0.32 -12.65 7.02
C HIS A 93 -0.29 -11.71 8.22
N GLN A 94 0.49 -10.64 8.09
CA GLN A 94 0.57 -9.59 9.11
C GLN A 94 -0.23 -8.38 8.63
N VAL A 95 -1.32 -8.07 9.32
CA VAL A 95 -2.11 -6.86 9.06
C VAL A 95 -1.36 -5.68 9.67
N LEU A 96 -0.75 -4.83 8.83
CA LEU A 96 0.16 -3.78 9.28
C LEU A 96 -0.47 -2.85 10.32
N VAL A 97 -1.69 -2.41 10.08
CA VAL A 97 -2.40 -1.46 10.95
C VAL A 97 -2.68 -1.99 12.36
N ASP A 98 -2.67 -3.32 12.54
CA ASP A 98 -2.96 -3.96 13.83
C ASP A 98 -1.70 -4.24 14.67
N LEU A 99 -0.50 -4.04 14.12
CA LEU A 99 0.74 -4.35 14.82
C LEU A 99 1.06 -3.36 15.95
N LYS A 100 0.75 -2.07 15.74
CA LYS A 100 0.92 -1.01 16.76
C LYS A 100 -0.19 0.03 16.63
N GLU A 101 -0.59 0.60 17.77
CA GLU A 101 -1.67 1.61 17.81
C GLU A 101 -1.32 2.85 16.97
N GLU A 102 -0.06 3.27 17.01
CA GLU A 102 0.45 4.44 16.30
C GLU A 102 0.38 4.29 14.77
N TYR A 103 0.38 3.06 14.25
CA TYR A 103 0.26 2.83 12.80
C TYR A 103 -1.10 3.21 12.25
N LYS A 104 -2.14 3.26 13.11
CA LYS A 104 -3.48 3.71 12.72
C LYS A 104 -3.49 5.15 12.21
N ASP A 105 -2.55 5.96 12.63
CA ASP A 105 -2.46 7.36 12.22
C ASP A 105 -1.88 7.55 10.82
N ILE A 106 -1.12 6.58 10.32
CA ILE A 106 -0.39 6.70 9.05
C ILE A 106 -0.78 5.64 8.02
N THR A 107 -1.72 4.73 8.33
CA THR A 107 -2.00 3.59 7.45
C THR A 107 -3.36 3.71 6.77
N VAL A 108 -3.37 3.36 5.49
CA VAL A 108 -4.53 3.07 4.66
C VAL A 108 -4.42 1.62 4.21
N THR A 109 -5.33 0.75 4.65
CA THR A 109 -5.34 -0.67 4.26
C THR A 109 -6.32 -0.90 3.12
N CYS A 110 -5.86 -1.56 2.07
CA CYS A 110 -6.64 -1.90 0.89
C CYS A 110 -6.84 -3.41 0.81
N THR A 111 -8.09 -3.88 0.74
CA THR A 111 -8.43 -5.28 0.53
C THR A 111 -9.46 -5.43 -0.58
N SER A 112 -9.57 -6.63 -1.15
CA SER A 112 -10.58 -6.92 -2.17
C SER A 112 -10.93 -8.41 -2.17
N PRO A 113 -12.21 -8.77 -2.32
CA PRO A 113 -12.63 -10.15 -2.54
C PRO A 113 -12.37 -10.62 -3.98
N GLY A 114 -11.94 -9.71 -4.87
CA GLY A 114 -11.84 -9.95 -6.31
C GLY A 114 -10.98 -11.16 -6.67
N ASN A 115 -9.78 -11.24 -6.11
CA ASN A 115 -8.85 -12.34 -6.39
C ASN A 115 -9.28 -13.64 -5.70
N THR A 116 -9.62 -13.57 -4.41
CA THR A 116 -9.97 -14.73 -3.59
C THR A 116 -11.20 -15.48 -4.12
N PHE A 117 -12.23 -14.76 -4.56
CA PHE A 117 -13.51 -15.33 -4.95
C PHE A 117 -13.79 -15.23 -6.46
N ASN A 118 -12.79 -14.92 -7.27
CA ASN A 118 -12.93 -14.71 -8.72
C ASN A 118 -14.01 -13.67 -9.09
N LEU A 119 -14.06 -12.56 -8.35
CA LEU A 119 -15.04 -11.50 -8.50
C LEU A 119 -14.44 -10.21 -9.07
N ALA A 120 -13.29 -10.29 -9.75
CA ALA A 120 -12.57 -9.11 -10.26
C ALA A 120 -13.43 -8.22 -11.17
N GLY A 121 -14.36 -8.81 -11.93
CA GLY A 121 -15.29 -8.07 -12.78
C GLY A 121 -16.26 -7.15 -12.05
N LEU A 122 -16.47 -7.35 -10.74
CA LEU A 122 -17.31 -6.48 -9.91
C LEU A 122 -16.60 -5.21 -9.46
N GLN A 123 -15.27 -5.13 -9.60
CA GLN A 123 -14.44 -3.99 -9.23
C GLN A 123 -14.67 -3.49 -7.79
N ILE A 124 -14.85 -4.42 -6.85
CA ILE A 124 -15.10 -4.14 -5.43
C ILE A 124 -13.77 -4.13 -4.67
N SER A 125 -13.57 -3.08 -3.86
CA SER A 125 -12.47 -3.00 -2.91
C SER A 125 -12.92 -2.37 -1.60
N ASN A 126 -12.22 -2.68 -0.52
CA ASN A 126 -12.41 -2.05 0.78
C ASN A 126 -11.18 -1.17 1.07
N ILE A 127 -11.43 0.08 1.44
CA ILE A 127 -10.40 1.03 1.85
C ILE A 127 -10.64 1.36 3.31
N ILE A 128 -9.75 0.90 4.18
CA ILE A 128 -9.85 1.03 5.63
C ILE A 128 -8.88 2.12 6.09
N ILE A 129 -9.39 3.19 6.66
CA ILE A 129 -8.59 4.35 7.10
C ILE A 129 -9.00 4.67 8.54
N PRO A 130 -8.26 4.24 9.56
CA PRO A 130 -8.59 4.53 10.97
C PRO A 130 -8.51 6.02 11.27
N ASN A 131 -7.47 6.71 10.80
CA ASN A 131 -7.29 8.14 11.03
C ASN A 131 -8.41 8.96 10.39
N ALA A 132 -9.18 9.68 11.22
CA ALA A 132 -10.34 10.46 10.76
C ALA A 132 -9.96 11.60 9.79
N GLY A 133 -8.79 12.21 9.98
CA GLY A 133 -8.30 13.29 9.11
C GLY A 133 -7.96 12.79 7.71
N LEU A 134 -7.22 11.66 7.62
CA LEU A 134 -6.91 11.01 6.35
C LEU A 134 -8.18 10.51 5.66
N ARG A 135 -9.08 9.87 6.42
CA ARG A 135 -10.35 9.36 5.88
C ARG A 135 -11.19 10.48 5.27
N LYS A 136 -11.30 11.63 5.95
CA LYS A 136 -12.02 12.80 5.43
C LYS A 136 -11.43 13.33 4.12
N LYS A 137 -10.09 13.41 4.03
CA LYS A 137 -9.41 13.82 2.79
C LYS A 137 -9.67 12.85 1.65
N PHE A 138 -9.59 11.54 1.91
CA PHE A 138 -9.86 10.50 0.92
C PHE A 138 -11.31 10.57 0.43
N GLN A 139 -12.29 10.63 1.33
CA GLN A 139 -13.71 10.73 0.98
C GLN A 139 -14.00 11.97 0.13
N HIS A 140 -13.42 13.12 0.47
CA HIS A 140 -13.57 14.33 -0.32
C HIS A 140 -13.07 14.14 -1.75
N GLN A 141 -11.89 13.53 -1.92
CA GLN A 141 -11.31 13.27 -3.23
C GLN A 141 -12.16 12.31 -4.07
N VAL A 142 -12.70 11.25 -3.46
CA VAL A 142 -13.61 10.31 -4.14
C VAL A 142 -14.87 11.02 -4.64
N ILE A 143 -15.50 11.88 -3.81
CA ILE A 143 -16.68 12.65 -4.21
C ILE A 143 -16.36 13.57 -5.39
N VAL A 144 -15.23 14.28 -5.35
CA VAL A 144 -14.79 15.14 -6.46
C VAL A 144 -14.62 14.34 -7.75
N MET A 145 -13.98 13.18 -7.69
CA MET A 145 -13.78 12.32 -8.87
C MET A 145 -15.12 11.83 -9.45
N LEU A 146 -16.06 11.40 -8.61
CA LEU A 146 -17.40 10.97 -9.06
C LEU A 146 -18.21 12.10 -9.68
N GLN A 147 -18.09 13.32 -9.18
CA GLN A 147 -18.73 14.49 -9.77
C GLN A 147 -18.18 14.82 -11.17
N PHE A 148 -16.87 14.68 -11.37
CA PHE A 148 -16.25 14.85 -12.68
C PHE A 148 -16.71 13.80 -13.68
N GLN A 149 -16.84 12.54 -13.30
CA GLN A 149 -17.36 11.48 -14.18
C GLN A 149 -18.79 11.78 -14.64
N ASN A 150 -19.68 12.15 -13.74
CA ASN A 150 -21.06 12.52 -14.06
C ASN A 150 -21.15 13.75 -15.00
N LEU A 151 -20.23 14.72 -14.90
CA LEU A 151 -20.17 15.86 -15.82
C LEU A 151 -19.67 15.49 -17.22
N MET A 152 -18.86 14.45 -17.35
CA MET A 152 -18.38 13.96 -18.65
C MET A 152 -19.45 13.13 -19.37
N GLU A 153 -20.29 12.38 -18.65
CA GLU A 153 -21.42 11.61 -19.22
C GLU A 153 -22.57 12.49 -19.69
N LEU A 154 -22.70 13.71 -19.20
CA LEU A 154 -23.73 14.67 -19.63
C LEU A 154 -23.38 15.46 -20.90
N LYS A 155 -22.25 15.20 -21.53
CA LYS A 155 -21.77 15.89 -22.76
C LYS A 155 -21.83 15.04 -24.03
N VAL A 156 -22.64 14.00 -24.07
CA VAL A 156 -22.93 13.21 -25.27
C VAL A 156 -24.24 13.65 -25.90
#